data_b58b8c881f11a0f18f8a001452ac41d7
#
_entry.id   b58b8c881f11a0f18f8a001452ac41d7
#
_cell.length_a   1.000
_cell.length_b   1.000
_cell.length_c   1.000
_cell.angle_alpha   90.00
_cell.angle_beta   90.00
_cell.angle_gamma   90.00
#
_symmetry.space_group_name_H-M   'P 1'
#
loop_
_entity.id
_entity.type
_entity.pdbx_description
1 polymer ?
#
loop_
_entity_poly.entity_id
_entity_poly.type
_entity_poly.pdbx_seq_one_letter_code
_entity_poly.pdbx_strand_id
1 'polypeptide(L)'
;MRRRSFIKNTTLSGAGLLAGSWMLNAMPAGFPTSGPSPLSLIGGRFITLCIMIRTTPWEVSRDVKLHPRDEANWHTLEGVRAMREAFAVNNPNGRLTWGFTLNALEDKRKNYVEIRDYAAACQAKYGDEVTVFPGYFPAMYLPVERINKELSEAIRIISGFVGNGYRPQSVIGGFLPAESLQYLAEKEKIHVAQAVIWSQHNIDGGGADGSPSYPYYPSKEHFCKPGQGKSDLIDCVNLDGWTVDFICARQSGSNGHEITGYNSRRGVGPIETYKGWGLELGNREVMHTQSIHFDKGFELNKFGWVTNIWEAQLVYEFGMEFICSALRMWVTDTLKRWPDVRFVTFGEFGNTWRAHYKNNDEWNYRFEERGCGLGDSYNNLEIKWFQNKAFRLALLRDWHKHTPEMVIDLTRYDLAAHEPEGATPKKPIKDWSLINRINQKGLRPEDKPVLLRELQDDELQLVFRYYPELNKL
;
A
#
# COMPACT_ATOMS: atom_id res chain seq x y z
N MET A 1 -35.54 -4.00 -17.17
CA MET A 1 -36.70 -4.54 -16.42
C MET A 1 -36.58 -4.16 -14.95
N ARG A 2 -37.61 -3.46 -14.49
CA ARG A 2 -38.05 -3.04 -13.15
C ARG A 2 -37.17 -3.32 -11.92
N ARG A 3 -36.65 -2.22 -11.35
CA ARG A 3 -36.23 -2.07 -9.95
C ARG A 3 -37.43 -2.24 -9.03
N ARG A 4 -37.32 -3.02 -7.95
CA ARG A 4 -38.24 -3.00 -6.82
C ARG A 4 -37.53 -2.37 -5.62
N SER A 5 -38.11 -1.24 -5.22
CA SER A 5 -37.86 -0.55 -3.95
C SER A 5 -38.42 -1.35 -2.78
N PHE A 6 -37.67 -1.42 -1.69
CA PHE A 6 -38.20 -1.80 -0.37
C PHE A 6 -37.84 -0.69 0.61
N ILE A 7 -38.78 0.16 0.87
CA ILE A 7 -38.80 1.04 2.04
C ILE A 7 -39.91 0.47 2.95
N LYS A 8 -39.59 0.19 4.18
CA LYS A 8 -40.62 0.13 5.26
C LYS A 8 -40.08 0.78 6.53
N ASN A 9 -40.79 1.81 6.88
CA ASN A 9 -40.76 2.61 8.10
C ASN A 9 -40.73 1.79 9.38
N THR A 10 -39.94 2.25 10.35
CA THR A 10 -40.30 2.14 11.76
C THR A 10 -39.98 3.45 12.46
N THR A 11 -41.02 4.17 12.81
CA THR A 11 -41.03 5.29 13.74
C THR A 11 -40.83 4.78 15.16
N LEU A 12 -39.95 5.41 15.89
CA LEU A 12 -39.96 5.38 17.37
C LEU A 12 -39.56 6.76 17.89
N SER A 13 -40.57 7.36 18.53
CA SER A 13 -40.51 8.58 19.32
C SER A 13 -39.75 8.33 20.63
N GLY A 14 -39.01 9.32 21.10
CA GLY A 14 -38.51 9.33 22.47
C GLY A 14 -37.61 10.52 22.74
N ALA A 15 -38.18 11.59 23.26
CA ALA A 15 -37.46 12.78 23.71
C ALA A 15 -36.66 12.52 24.98
N GLY A 16 -35.47 13.15 25.06
CA GLY A 16 -34.69 13.19 26.29
C GLY A 16 -33.53 14.18 26.16
N LEU A 17 -33.84 15.45 26.36
CA LEU A 17 -32.83 16.50 26.59
C LEU A 17 -32.13 16.25 27.94
N LEU A 18 -30.83 16.01 27.94
CA LEU A 18 -29.99 16.29 29.09
C LEU A 18 -28.70 16.98 28.60
N ALA A 19 -28.66 18.29 28.87
CA ALA A 19 -27.48 19.11 28.79
C ALA A 19 -26.51 18.68 29.91
N GLY A 20 -25.41 18.01 29.54
CA GLY A 20 -24.30 17.69 30.43
C GLY A 20 -23.10 18.58 30.11
N SER A 21 -22.87 19.56 30.95
CA SER A 21 -21.63 20.35 30.97
C SER A 21 -20.41 19.43 31.24
N TRP A 22 -19.53 19.31 30.28
CA TRP A 22 -18.27 18.58 30.45
C TRP A 22 -17.25 19.49 31.12
N MET A 23 -17.02 19.25 32.40
CA MET A 23 -15.90 19.81 33.14
C MET A 23 -14.61 19.23 32.56
N LEU A 24 -13.72 20.13 32.18
CA LEU A 24 -12.31 19.83 31.90
C LEU A 24 -11.65 19.38 33.21
N ASN A 25 -11.54 18.09 33.43
CA ASN A 25 -10.67 17.55 34.47
C ASN A 25 -9.23 17.63 33.98
N ALA A 26 -8.42 18.43 34.67
CA ALA A 26 -6.98 18.51 34.52
C ALA A 26 -6.37 17.12 34.77
N MET A 27 -5.65 16.58 33.78
CA MET A 27 -4.84 15.37 33.94
C MET A 27 -3.57 15.69 34.73
N PRO A 28 -3.12 14.76 35.58
CA PRO A 28 -1.88 14.95 36.34
C PRO A 28 -0.67 15.02 35.43
N ALA A 29 0.19 16.02 35.62
CA ALA A 29 1.50 16.14 35.02
C ALA A 29 2.41 15.02 35.54
N GLY A 30 2.97 14.23 34.62
CA GLY A 30 3.99 13.25 34.96
C GLY A 30 4.08 12.06 34.02
N PHE A 31 4.30 12.29 32.71
CA PHE A 31 4.83 11.24 31.87
C PHE A 31 6.35 11.34 31.80
N PRO A 32 7.07 10.21 31.98
CA PRO A 32 8.52 10.21 31.85
C PRO A 32 8.88 10.54 30.40
N THR A 33 9.69 11.58 30.20
CA THR A 33 10.26 12.01 28.92
C THR A 33 11.44 11.12 28.51
N SER A 34 11.28 9.81 28.54
CA SER A 34 12.13 8.94 27.73
C SER A 34 11.49 8.89 26.35
N GLY A 35 12.05 9.61 25.39
CA GLY A 35 11.66 9.49 24.00
C GLY A 35 11.63 8.00 23.60
N PRO A 36 10.73 7.57 22.71
CA PRO A 36 10.66 6.18 22.30
C PRO A 36 12.03 5.74 21.81
N SER A 37 12.51 4.59 22.29
CA SER A 37 13.74 3.99 21.79
C SER A 37 13.72 3.92 20.27
N PRO A 38 14.82 4.22 19.57
CA PRO A 38 14.86 4.19 18.13
C PRO A 38 14.36 2.84 17.62
N LEU A 39 13.53 2.86 16.59
CA LEU A 39 12.99 1.64 15.99
C LEU A 39 14.14 0.83 15.38
N SER A 40 14.18 -0.47 15.67
CA SER A 40 15.07 -1.41 14.98
C SER A 40 14.26 -2.15 13.92
N LEU A 41 14.79 -2.22 12.70
CA LEU A 41 14.16 -2.98 11.61
C LEU A 41 14.19 -4.47 11.95
N ILE A 42 15.37 -4.99 12.26
CA ILE A 42 15.57 -6.40 12.54
C ILE A 42 14.90 -6.77 13.88
N GLY A 43 14.12 -7.83 13.85
CA GLY A 43 13.31 -8.27 14.96
C GLY A 43 11.98 -7.52 15.12
N GLY A 44 11.66 -6.59 14.19
CA GLY A 44 10.42 -5.82 14.23
C GLY A 44 9.33 -6.32 13.29
N ARG A 45 8.08 -6.16 13.70
CA ARG A 45 6.88 -6.28 12.87
C ARG A 45 6.22 -4.93 12.78
N PHE A 46 5.93 -4.47 11.55
CA PHE A 46 5.45 -3.11 11.32
C PHE A 46 4.20 -3.11 10.44
N ILE A 47 3.29 -2.21 10.77
CA ILE A 47 2.15 -1.86 9.91
C ILE A 47 2.17 -0.37 9.66
N THR A 48 2.04 0.01 8.40
CA THR A 48 1.77 1.38 8.00
C THR A 48 0.33 1.48 7.50
N LEU A 49 -0.42 2.45 8.01
CA LEU A 49 -1.79 2.74 7.60
C LEU A 49 -1.88 4.19 7.13
N CYS A 50 -2.36 4.40 5.91
CA CYS A 50 -2.73 5.72 5.42
C CYS A 50 -4.25 5.86 5.41
N ILE A 51 -4.76 6.96 5.96
CA ILE A 51 -6.12 7.43 5.69
C ILE A 51 -6.04 8.51 4.62
N MET A 52 -6.64 8.24 3.46
CA MET A 52 -6.54 9.11 2.30
C MET A 52 -7.75 10.04 2.19
N ILE A 53 -7.50 11.31 1.94
CA ILE A 53 -8.48 12.36 1.72
C ILE A 53 -8.29 12.93 0.31
N ARG A 54 -9.38 12.90 -0.49
CA ARG A 54 -9.42 13.38 -1.87
C ARG A 54 -10.66 14.22 -2.14
N THR A 55 -10.78 14.81 -3.31
CA THR A 55 -11.97 15.56 -3.71
C THR A 55 -12.83 14.83 -4.73
N THR A 56 -12.20 13.96 -5.54
CA THR A 56 -12.88 13.23 -6.63
C THR A 56 -12.29 11.84 -6.82
N PRO A 57 -13.06 10.86 -7.36
CA PRO A 57 -12.54 9.53 -7.70
C PRO A 57 -11.46 9.59 -8.78
N TRP A 58 -11.46 10.63 -9.62
CA TRP A 58 -10.48 10.78 -10.70
C TRP A 58 -9.05 10.83 -10.18
N GLU A 59 -8.83 11.41 -9.00
CA GLU A 59 -7.50 11.51 -8.39
C GLU A 59 -6.86 10.16 -8.08
N VAL A 60 -7.66 9.10 -8.02
CA VAL A 60 -7.18 7.74 -7.76
C VAL A 60 -7.50 6.76 -8.89
N SER A 61 -8.22 7.17 -9.91
CA SER A 61 -8.61 6.31 -11.02
C SER A 61 -7.60 6.39 -12.16
N ARG A 62 -7.39 5.23 -12.79
CA ARG A 62 -6.71 5.12 -14.08
C ARG A 62 -7.63 5.43 -15.28
N ASP A 63 -8.94 5.48 -15.08
CA ASP A 63 -9.89 5.83 -16.13
C ASP A 63 -10.04 7.33 -16.24
N VAL A 64 -9.25 7.91 -17.13
CA VAL A 64 -9.29 9.35 -17.44
C VAL A 64 -10.62 9.81 -18.07
N LYS A 65 -11.50 8.88 -18.42
CA LYS A 65 -12.85 9.17 -18.91
C LYS A 65 -13.87 9.27 -17.76
N LEU A 66 -13.52 8.85 -16.57
CA LEU A 66 -14.37 9.07 -15.40
C LEU A 66 -14.52 10.57 -15.20
N HIS A 67 -15.74 11.05 -15.33
CA HIS A 67 -16.06 12.42 -14.95
C HIS A 67 -15.77 12.60 -13.46
N PRO A 68 -15.02 13.64 -13.10
CA PRO A 68 -14.79 13.94 -11.70
C PRO A 68 -16.14 14.22 -11.02
N ARG A 69 -16.56 13.32 -10.17
CA ARG A 69 -17.69 13.50 -9.29
C ARG A 69 -17.19 14.18 -8.01
N ASP A 70 -17.86 15.23 -7.56
CA ASP A 70 -17.50 15.87 -6.31
C ASP A 70 -17.86 14.96 -5.12
N GLU A 71 -16.86 14.57 -4.34
CA GLU A 71 -16.99 13.72 -3.15
C GLU A 71 -16.98 14.54 -1.84
N ALA A 72 -17.09 15.85 -1.90
CA ALA A 72 -16.99 16.69 -0.71
C ALA A 72 -17.94 16.27 0.42
N ASN A 73 -19.17 15.92 0.09
CA ASN A 73 -20.14 15.50 1.09
C ASN A 73 -19.86 14.11 1.69
N TRP A 74 -18.88 13.40 1.16
CA TRP A 74 -18.48 12.07 1.63
C TRP A 74 -17.30 12.13 2.61
N HIS A 75 -16.62 13.27 2.64
CA HIS A 75 -15.53 13.54 3.57
C HIS A 75 -16.05 14.42 4.71
N THR A 76 -16.21 13.86 5.88
CA THR A 76 -16.71 14.58 7.05
C THR A 76 -15.73 14.47 8.22
N LEU A 77 -15.67 15.51 9.05
CA LEU A 77 -14.88 15.48 10.28
C LEU A 77 -15.32 14.31 11.19
N GLU A 78 -16.63 14.03 11.25
CA GLU A 78 -17.16 12.91 12.04
C GLU A 78 -16.60 11.58 11.54
N GLY A 79 -16.62 11.35 10.20
CA GLY A 79 -16.12 10.12 9.59
C GLY A 79 -14.64 9.88 9.85
N VAL A 80 -13.78 10.88 9.61
CA VAL A 80 -12.33 10.73 9.82
C VAL A 80 -12.00 10.57 11.31
N ARG A 81 -12.73 11.25 12.19
CA ARG A 81 -12.61 11.08 13.65
C ARG A 81 -12.97 9.67 14.08
N ALA A 82 -14.09 9.15 13.61
CA ALA A 82 -14.54 7.80 13.91
C ALA A 82 -13.52 6.74 13.44
N MET A 83 -12.91 6.91 12.26
CA MET A 83 -11.85 6.04 11.78
C MET A 83 -10.62 6.11 12.69
N ARG A 84 -10.17 7.31 13.08
CA ARG A 84 -8.99 7.46 13.97
C ARG A 84 -9.25 6.87 15.36
N GLU A 85 -10.43 7.04 15.90
CA GLU A 85 -10.86 6.47 17.16
C GLU A 85 -10.96 4.94 17.09
N ALA A 86 -11.53 4.40 16.01
CA ALA A 86 -11.60 2.96 15.76
C ALA A 86 -10.18 2.33 15.70
N PHE A 87 -9.24 3.01 15.04
CA PHE A 87 -7.84 2.60 14.98
C PHE A 87 -7.14 2.65 16.36
N ALA A 88 -7.50 3.61 17.21
CA ALA A 88 -6.88 3.77 18.53
C ALA A 88 -7.37 2.76 19.58
N VAL A 89 -8.49 2.08 19.32
CA VAL A 89 -9.02 1.05 20.23
C VAL A 89 -8.00 -0.08 20.37
N ASN A 90 -7.58 -0.36 21.61
CA ASN A 90 -6.52 -1.31 21.92
C ASN A 90 -5.13 -0.98 21.33
N ASN A 91 -4.98 0.19 20.70
CA ASN A 91 -3.76 0.64 20.04
C ASN A 91 -3.42 2.11 20.42
N PRO A 92 -3.29 2.44 21.71
CA PRO A 92 -3.15 3.83 22.15
C PRO A 92 -1.87 4.52 21.65
N ASN A 93 -0.82 3.75 21.34
CA ASN A 93 0.46 4.24 20.85
C ASN A 93 0.60 4.10 19.33
N GLY A 94 -0.43 3.61 18.65
CA GLY A 94 -0.43 3.45 17.19
C GLY A 94 -0.45 4.80 16.48
N ARG A 95 0.39 4.92 15.48
CA ARG A 95 0.47 6.09 14.61
C ARG A 95 0.04 5.70 13.21
N LEU A 96 -0.63 6.62 12.53
CA LEU A 96 -1.03 6.47 11.14
C LEU A 96 -0.59 7.69 10.31
N THR A 97 -0.80 7.60 9.01
CA THR A 97 -0.46 8.66 8.07
C THR A 97 -1.73 9.21 7.43
N TRP A 98 -1.89 10.52 7.44
CA TRP A 98 -2.95 11.26 6.74
C TRP A 98 -2.43 11.67 5.38
N GLY A 99 -2.97 11.09 4.30
CA GLY A 99 -2.59 11.40 2.93
C GLY A 99 -3.62 12.31 2.27
N PHE A 100 -3.21 13.50 1.84
CA PHE A 100 -4.10 14.46 1.18
C PHE A 100 -3.71 14.64 -0.27
N THR A 101 -4.69 14.64 -1.18
CA THR A 101 -4.46 15.14 -2.53
C THR A 101 -4.28 16.65 -2.53
N LEU A 102 -3.60 17.21 -3.52
CA LEU A 102 -3.41 18.66 -3.62
C LEU A 102 -4.77 19.38 -3.65
N ASN A 103 -5.74 18.87 -4.41
CA ASN A 103 -7.07 19.46 -4.46
C ASN A 103 -7.74 19.48 -3.07
N ALA A 104 -7.60 18.42 -2.27
CA ALA A 104 -8.13 18.38 -0.89
C ALA A 104 -7.39 19.33 0.05
N LEU A 105 -6.11 19.62 -0.22
CA LEU A 105 -5.33 20.62 0.53
C LEU A 105 -5.74 22.05 0.21
N GLU A 106 -6.09 22.32 -1.04
CA GLU A 106 -6.49 23.65 -1.51
C GLU A 106 -7.97 23.95 -1.29
N ASP A 107 -8.78 22.93 -1.05
CA ASP A 107 -10.23 23.07 -0.90
C ASP A 107 -10.58 23.87 0.35
N LYS A 108 -11.37 24.95 0.15
CA LYS A 108 -11.75 25.91 1.20
C LYS A 108 -13.11 25.56 1.86
N ARG A 109 -13.77 24.50 1.42
CA ARG A 109 -15.02 24.06 2.03
C ARG A 109 -14.79 23.68 3.49
N LYS A 110 -15.75 23.96 4.34
CA LYS A 110 -15.66 23.81 5.79
C LYS A 110 -15.17 22.43 6.22
N ASN A 111 -15.72 21.38 5.64
CA ASN A 111 -15.36 20.00 5.97
C ASN A 111 -13.86 19.70 5.70
N TYR A 112 -13.30 20.14 4.57
CA TYR A 112 -11.88 19.93 4.29
C TYR A 112 -10.97 20.74 5.23
N VAL A 113 -11.39 21.96 5.58
CA VAL A 113 -10.65 22.76 6.58
C VAL A 113 -10.65 22.04 7.92
N GLU A 114 -11.82 21.58 8.39
CA GLU A 114 -11.96 20.86 9.66
C GLU A 114 -11.17 19.54 9.68
N ILE A 115 -11.11 18.82 8.55
CA ILE A 115 -10.33 17.59 8.45
C ILE A 115 -8.83 17.88 8.51
N ARG A 116 -8.33 18.93 7.84
CA ARG A 116 -6.92 19.34 7.93
C ARG A 116 -6.54 19.73 9.36
N ASP A 117 -7.38 20.54 10.02
CA ASP A 117 -7.18 20.95 11.41
C ASP A 117 -7.14 19.74 12.35
N TYR A 118 -8.03 18.78 12.13
CA TYR A 118 -8.05 17.53 12.89
C TYR A 118 -6.81 16.68 12.66
N ALA A 119 -6.35 16.54 11.41
CA ALA A 119 -5.12 15.81 11.09
C ALA A 119 -3.89 16.47 11.75
N ALA A 120 -3.81 17.82 11.75
CA ALA A 120 -2.77 18.55 12.47
C ALA A 120 -2.84 18.32 13.99
N ALA A 121 -4.04 18.31 14.56
CA ALA A 121 -4.23 17.98 15.98
C ALA A 121 -3.82 16.53 16.30
N CYS A 122 -4.11 15.58 15.40
CA CYS A 122 -3.67 14.19 15.55
C CYS A 122 -2.13 14.07 15.46
N GLN A 123 -1.49 14.82 14.59
CA GLN A 123 -0.03 14.89 14.51
C GLN A 123 0.56 15.37 15.86
N ALA A 124 0.05 16.45 16.40
CA ALA A 124 0.52 17.01 17.67
C ALA A 124 0.25 16.08 18.86
N LYS A 125 -0.88 15.38 18.87
CA LYS A 125 -1.32 14.54 20.00
C LYS A 125 -0.76 13.12 19.97
N TYR A 126 -0.72 12.50 18.80
CA TYR A 126 -0.40 11.08 18.65
C TYR A 126 0.91 10.82 17.90
N GLY A 127 1.46 11.85 17.25
CA GLY A 127 2.60 11.71 16.35
C GLY A 127 2.23 11.09 15.00
N ASP A 128 0.96 11.21 14.59
CA ASP A 128 0.54 10.82 13.24
C ASP A 128 1.31 11.67 12.21
N GLU A 129 1.56 11.10 11.03
CA GLU A 129 2.15 11.85 9.93
C GLU A 129 1.05 12.50 9.08
N VAL A 130 1.30 13.71 8.61
CA VAL A 130 0.44 14.37 7.60
C VAL A 130 1.27 14.57 6.35
N THR A 131 0.81 14.01 5.23
CA THR A 131 1.58 14.03 3.99
C THR A 131 0.72 14.22 2.75
N VAL A 132 1.38 14.39 1.61
CA VAL A 132 0.74 14.49 0.31
C VAL A 132 0.49 13.12 -0.30
N PHE A 133 -0.64 13.01 -0.96
CA PHE A 133 -1.02 11.91 -1.83
C PHE A 133 -1.25 12.46 -3.25
N PRO A 134 -0.30 12.31 -4.18
CA PRO A 134 -0.43 12.92 -5.51
C PRO A 134 -1.42 12.20 -6.44
N GLY A 135 -2.12 11.19 -5.96
CA GLY A 135 -3.01 10.33 -6.72
C GLY A 135 -2.33 9.04 -7.15
N TYR A 136 -3.13 8.00 -7.45
CA TYR A 136 -2.56 6.73 -7.89
C TYR A 136 -2.00 6.81 -9.30
N PHE A 137 -2.80 7.26 -10.27
CA PHE A 137 -2.45 7.20 -11.67
C PHE A 137 -2.14 8.55 -12.33
N PRO A 138 -2.66 9.70 -11.86
CA PRO A 138 -2.41 10.97 -12.54
C PRO A 138 -0.93 11.31 -12.71
N ALA A 139 -0.08 10.90 -11.76
CA ALA A 139 1.36 11.10 -11.84
C ALA A 139 2.02 10.40 -13.05
N MET A 140 1.38 9.38 -13.62
CA MET A 140 1.86 8.69 -14.82
C MET A 140 1.39 9.33 -16.13
N TYR A 141 0.46 10.28 -16.05
CA TYR A 141 -0.14 10.92 -17.24
C TYR A 141 0.26 12.37 -17.39
N LEU A 142 0.66 13.01 -16.32
CA LEU A 142 1.01 14.41 -16.29
C LEU A 142 2.52 14.58 -16.53
N PRO A 143 2.94 15.71 -17.12
CA PRO A 143 4.36 16.04 -17.22
C PRO A 143 5.04 16.05 -15.85
N VAL A 144 6.26 15.53 -15.78
CA VAL A 144 7.01 15.36 -14.52
C VAL A 144 7.22 16.70 -13.81
N GLU A 145 7.49 17.78 -14.56
CA GLU A 145 7.66 19.13 -14.01
C GLU A 145 6.39 19.61 -13.30
N ARG A 146 5.23 19.24 -13.84
CA ARG A 146 3.95 19.56 -13.20
C ARG A 146 3.78 18.78 -11.91
N ILE A 147 4.06 17.47 -11.92
CA ILE A 147 4.00 16.63 -10.73
C ILE A 147 4.93 17.15 -9.64
N ASN A 148 6.18 17.46 -10.00
CA ASN A 148 7.16 17.98 -9.06
C ASN A 148 6.73 19.33 -8.43
N LYS A 149 6.14 20.22 -9.24
CA LYS A 149 5.56 21.48 -8.74
C LYS A 149 4.39 21.24 -7.79
N GLU A 150 3.47 20.34 -8.14
CA GLU A 150 2.32 19.98 -7.31
C GLU A 150 2.76 19.33 -5.98
N LEU A 151 3.79 18.49 -5.99
CA LEU A 151 4.41 17.92 -4.79
C LEU A 151 4.96 19.01 -3.86
N SER A 152 5.74 19.95 -4.41
CA SER A 152 6.30 21.06 -3.61
C SER A 152 5.22 21.94 -3.02
N GLU A 153 4.20 22.27 -3.78
CA GLU A 153 3.08 23.08 -3.30
C GLU A 153 2.29 22.37 -2.18
N ALA A 154 2.00 21.08 -2.36
CA ALA A 154 1.32 20.28 -1.34
C ALA A 154 2.14 20.21 -0.03
N ILE A 155 3.45 19.95 -0.13
CA ILE A 155 4.36 19.92 1.01
C ILE A 155 4.37 21.29 1.73
N ARG A 156 4.40 22.39 0.98
CA ARG A 156 4.37 23.76 1.51
C ARG A 156 3.06 24.02 2.27
N ILE A 157 1.91 23.64 1.69
CA ILE A 157 0.59 23.79 2.32
C ILE A 157 0.53 23.00 3.62
N ILE A 158 0.95 21.72 3.60
CA ILE A 158 0.98 20.86 4.78
C ILE A 158 1.84 21.45 5.88
N SER A 159 3.07 21.87 5.55
CA SER A 159 3.97 22.50 6.52
C SER A 159 3.35 23.75 7.13
N GLY A 160 2.58 24.51 6.35
CA GLY A 160 1.91 25.74 6.78
C GLY A 160 0.79 25.49 7.79
N PHE A 161 -0.13 24.54 7.54
CA PHE A 161 -1.26 24.33 8.44
C PHE A 161 -0.93 23.45 9.65
N VAL A 162 0.01 22.50 9.52
CA VAL A 162 0.49 21.76 10.69
C VAL A 162 1.32 22.63 11.61
N GLY A 163 2.11 23.54 11.03
CA GLY A 163 2.87 24.54 11.80
C GLY A 163 4.08 23.97 12.53
N ASN A 164 4.64 24.75 13.45
CA ASN A 164 5.76 24.36 14.33
C ASN A 164 6.99 23.79 13.61
N GLY A 165 7.23 24.22 12.36
CA GLY A 165 8.34 23.72 11.55
C GLY A 165 8.12 22.29 11.03
N TYR A 166 6.89 21.76 11.08
CA TYR A 166 6.56 20.46 10.57
C TYR A 166 6.89 20.33 9.09
N ARG A 167 7.42 19.17 8.72
CA ARG A 167 7.63 18.78 7.35
C ARG A 167 7.29 17.28 7.19
N PRO A 168 6.54 16.86 6.14
CA PRO A 168 6.31 15.45 5.85
C PRO A 168 7.63 14.70 5.75
N GLN A 169 7.66 13.47 6.25
CA GLN A 169 8.82 12.58 6.15
C GLN A 169 8.70 11.61 4.98
N SER A 170 7.49 11.45 4.45
CA SER A 170 7.22 10.58 3.32
C SER A 170 6.26 11.24 2.32
N VAL A 171 6.13 10.63 1.14
CA VAL A 171 5.07 10.89 0.17
C VAL A 171 4.36 9.58 -0.12
N ILE A 172 3.03 9.57 -0.02
CA ILE A 172 2.23 8.40 -0.35
C ILE A 172 1.68 8.61 -1.76
N GLY A 173 2.43 8.15 -2.75
CA GLY A 173 1.97 8.17 -4.13
C GLY A 173 1.26 6.87 -4.48
N GLY A 174 0.66 6.68 -5.52
CA GLY A 174 0.29 5.39 -6.09
C GLY A 174 1.38 4.94 -7.03
N PHE A 175 1.73 5.84 -7.96
CA PHE A 175 2.80 5.64 -8.92
C PHE A 175 3.50 6.98 -9.15
N LEU A 176 4.78 7.05 -8.81
CA LEU A 176 5.62 8.21 -9.04
C LEU A 176 6.79 7.85 -9.95
N PRO A 177 6.98 8.58 -11.06
CA PRO A 177 8.13 8.39 -11.93
C PRO A 177 9.46 8.51 -11.17
N ALA A 178 10.49 7.85 -11.68
CA ALA A 178 11.85 7.88 -11.10
C ALA A 178 12.36 9.32 -10.94
N GLU A 179 12.12 10.18 -11.92
CA GLU A 179 12.52 11.59 -11.85
C GLU A 179 11.83 12.35 -10.72
N SER A 180 10.56 12.05 -10.43
CA SER A 180 9.85 12.64 -9.28
C SER A 180 10.40 12.13 -7.95
N LEU A 181 10.79 10.87 -7.87
CA LEU A 181 11.45 10.31 -6.68
C LEU A 181 12.83 10.95 -6.45
N GLN A 182 13.59 11.17 -7.53
CA GLN A 182 14.85 11.90 -7.45
C GLN A 182 14.63 13.36 -7.00
N TYR A 183 13.61 14.03 -7.53
CA TYR A 183 13.23 15.37 -7.11
C TYR A 183 12.89 15.44 -5.61
N LEU A 184 12.10 14.52 -5.10
CA LEU A 184 11.79 14.43 -3.67
C LEU A 184 13.06 14.33 -2.82
N ALA A 185 13.99 13.44 -3.17
CA ALA A 185 15.24 13.27 -2.46
C ALA A 185 16.14 14.50 -2.52
N GLU A 186 16.35 15.05 -3.72
CA GLU A 186 17.34 16.11 -3.96
C GLU A 186 16.82 17.51 -3.60
N LYS A 187 15.58 17.82 -3.91
CA LYS A 187 15.00 19.14 -3.71
C LYS A 187 14.21 19.25 -2.42
N GLU A 188 13.31 18.32 -2.18
CA GLU A 188 12.43 18.34 -1.03
C GLU A 188 13.04 17.71 0.22
N LYS A 189 14.16 16.98 0.08
CA LYS A 189 14.83 16.26 1.17
C LYS A 189 13.89 15.21 1.83
N ILE A 190 12.98 14.66 1.05
CA ILE A 190 12.11 13.56 1.44
C ILE A 190 12.66 12.29 0.81
N HIS A 191 13.03 11.34 1.65
CA HIS A 191 13.76 10.14 1.28
C HIS A 191 12.93 8.86 1.43
N VAL A 192 11.62 9.01 1.60
CA VAL A 192 10.66 7.91 1.73
C VAL A 192 9.46 8.20 0.84
N ALA A 193 9.11 7.25 -0.01
CA ALA A 193 7.89 7.35 -0.80
C ALA A 193 7.23 5.97 -0.92
N GLN A 194 5.91 5.93 -1.02
CA GLN A 194 5.21 4.80 -1.59
C GLN A 194 4.85 5.16 -3.03
N ALA A 195 5.71 4.79 -3.96
CA ALA A 195 5.60 5.15 -5.37
C ALA A 195 5.13 3.99 -6.25
N VAL A 196 4.87 2.85 -5.66
CA VAL A 196 4.24 1.68 -6.31
C VAL A 196 3.29 1.05 -5.33
N ILE A 197 2.10 0.71 -5.80
CA ILE A 197 1.11 -0.05 -5.06
C ILE A 197 0.68 -1.22 -5.92
N TRP A 198 0.62 -2.42 -5.32
CA TRP A 198 0.14 -3.64 -5.97
C TRP A 198 0.84 -3.96 -7.30
N SER A 199 2.15 -3.94 -7.28
CA SER A 199 2.97 -4.19 -8.45
C SER A 199 3.10 -5.67 -8.84
N GLN A 200 2.47 -6.55 -8.10
CA GLN A 200 2.54 -7.98 -8.34
C GLN A 200 1.46 -8.41 -9.34
N HIS A 201 1.86 -9.21 -10.33
CA HIS A 201 0.95 -9.86 -11.26
C HIS A 201 -0.10 -8.94 -11.90
N ASN A 202 0.25 -7.69 -12.18
CA ASN A 202 -0.66 -6.77 -12.87
C ASN A 202 -2.00 -6.60 -12.14
N ILE A 203 -1.99 -6.66 -10.82
CA ILE A 203 -3.18 -6.42 -10.01
C ILE A 203 -3.74 -5.05 -10.35
N ASP A 204 -5.06 -4.90 -10.32
CA ASP A 204 -5.78 -3.74 -10.81
C ASP A 204 -5.80 -3.58 -12.34
N GLY A 205 -5.34 -4.56 -13.10
CA GLY A 205 -5.20 -4.47 -14.54
C GLY A 205 -4.24 -3.34 -14.95
N GLY A 206 -3.32 -2.95 -14.06
CA GLY A 206 -2.68 -1.66 -14.10
C GLY A 206 -1.54 -1.55 -15.06
N GLY A 207 -0.79 -2.56 -15.28
CA GLY A 207 0.35 -2.45 -16.15
C GLY A 207 1.49 -1.54 -15.64
N ALA A 208 1.48 -1.19 -14.36
CA ALA A 208 2.59 -0.56 -13.67
C ALA A 208 3.19 -1.53 -12.65
N ASP A 209 3.39 -2.76 -13.07
CA ASP A 209 3.87 -3.85 -12.25
C ASP A 209 5.35 -4.19 -12.49
N GLY A 210 5.89 -5.04 -11.68
CA GLY A 210 7.24 -5.59 -11.83
C GLY A 210 8.23 -5.17 -10.77
N SER A 211 7.84 -4.42 -9.74
CA SER A 211 8.74 -4.10 -8.64
C SER A 211 8.98 -5.31 -7.71
N PRO A 212 9.96 -5.23 -6.78
CA PRO A 212 10.16 -6.26 -5.76
C PRO A 212 8.99 -6.46 -4.81
N SER A 213 8.01 -5.54 -4.80
CA SER A 213 6.83 -5.60 -3.91
C SER A 213 7.17 -5.55 -2.41
N TYR A 214 8.32 -5.03 -2.08
CA TYR A 214 8.83 -4.79 -0.74
C TYR A 214 9.84 -3.62 -0.79
N PRO A 215 10.29 -3.02 0.30
CA PRO A 215 11.11 -1.81 0.25
C PRO A 215 12.41 -1.96 -0.53
N TYR A 216 12.73 -0.98 -1.38
CA TYR A 216 13.97 -0.93 -2.15
C TYR A 216 14.31 0.53 -2.54
N TYR A 217 15.53 0.77 -2.95
CA TYR A 217 15.93 2.03 -3.58
C TYR A 217 15.73 1.93 -5.10
N PRO A 218 14.90 2.80 -5.72
CA PRO A 218 14.63 2.75 -7.15
C PRO A 218 15.85 3.08 -8.02
N SER A 219 15.82 2.58 -9.24
CA SER A 219 16.72 2.98 -10.32
C SER A 219 16.28 4.32 -10.91
N LYS A 220 17.24 5.09 -11.42
CA LYS A 220 16.97 6.29 -12.23
C LYS A 220 16.33 5.96 -13.59
N GLU A 221 16.45 4.72 -14.04
CA GLU A 221 15.85 4.26 -15.29
C GLU A 221 14.35 4.02 -15.19
N HIS A 222 13.89 3.52 -14.01
CA HIS A 222 12.49 3.14 -13.82
C HIS A 222 12.14 2.95 -12.34
N PHE A 223 11.05 3.54 -11.88
CA PHE A 223 10.65 3.52 -10.47
C PHE A 223 10.33 2.11 -9.91
N CYS A 224 9.93 1.15 -10.76
CA CYS A 224 9.70 -0.25 -10.34
C CYS A 224 11.00 -1.07 -10.27
N LYS A 225 12.10 -0.58 -10.84
CA LYS A 225 13.38 -1.30 -10.90
C LYS A 225 14.24 -0.91 -9.71
N PRO A 226 14.82 -1.86 -8.96
CA PRO A 226 15.88 -1.55 -8.00
C PRO A 226 17.10 -0.96 -8.67
N GLY A 227 17.70 0.08 -8.11
CA GLY A 227 18.96 0.65 -8.58
C GLY A 227 20.09 -0.38 -8.50
N GLN A 228 20.85 -0.51 -9.59
CA GLN A 228 21.87 -1.53 -9.75
C GLN A 228 23.24 -1.14 -9.18
N GLY A 229 23.44 0.12 -8.85
CA GLY A 229 24.67 0.65 -8.26
C GLY A 229 24.52 2.09 -7.82
N LYS A 230 25.58 2.67 -7.23
CA LYS A 230 25.53 4.04 -6.66
C LYS A 230 25.16 5.12 -7.66
N SER A 231 25.55 5.00 -8.92
CA SER A 231 25.22 5.99 -9.97
C SER A 231 23.79 5.93 -10.42
N ASP A 232 23.16 4.77 -10.29
CA ASP A 232 21.80 4.47 -10.73
C ASP A 232 20.76 4.59 -9.60
N LEU A 233 21.18 4.46 -8.36
CA LEU A 233 20.30 4.48 -7.19
C LEU A 233 19.75 5.89 -6.91
N ILE A 234 18.45 5.97 -6.67
CA ILE A 234 17.78 7.17 -6.13
C ILE A 234 17.74 7.05 -4.60
N ASP A 235 18.21 8.08 -3.89
CA ASP A 235 18.20 8.11 -2.41
C ASP A 235 16.81 8.44 -1.84
N CYS A 236 15.81 7.70 -2.29
CA CYS A 236 14.43 7.72 -1.80
C CYS A 236 13.93 6.27 -1.78
N VAL A 237 13.74 5.69 -0.60
CA VAL A 237 13.20 4.32 -0.53
C VAL A 237 11.79 4.29 -1.06
N ASN A 238 11.53 3.35 -1.97
CA ASN A 238 10.18 3.03 -2.41
C ASN A 238 9.59 1.95 -1.51
N LEU A 239 8.53 2.31 -0.80
CA LEU A 239 7.77 1.41 0.07
C LEU A 239 6.67 0.73 -0.74
N ASP A 240 7.05 -0.11 -1.68
CA ASP A 240 6.09 -0.93 -2.41
C ASP A 240 5.60 -2.04 -1.50
N GLY A 241 4.32 -1.94 -1.14
CA GLY A 241 3.75 -2.76 -0.09
C GLY A 241 2.98 -3.95 -0.61
N TRP A 242 3.25 -5.07 0.00
CA TRP A 242 2.49 -6.30 -0.19
C TRP A 242 1.26 -6.29 0.72
N THR A 243 0.07 -6.20 0.15
CA THR A 243 -1.20 -6.22 0.88
C THR A 243 -2.18 -7.25 0.35
N VAL A 244 -1.71 -8.17 -0.49
CA VAL A 244 -2.56 -9.12 -1.22
C VAL A 244 -2.26 -10.57 -0.84
N ASP A 245 -3.30 -11.39 -0.86
CA ASP A 245 -3.20 -12.83 -1.04
C ASP A 245 -3.09 -13.09 -2.55
N PHE A 246 -1.91 -13.44 -3.04
CA PHE A 246 -1.67 -13.68 -4.45
C PHE A 246 -2.47 -14.82 -5.02
N ILE A 247 -2.69 -15.87 -4.24
CA ILE A 247 -3.46 -17.03 -4.67
C ILE A 247 -4.89 -16.58 -4.90
N CYS A 248 -5.47 -15.86 -3.95
CA CYS A 248 -6.81 -15.30 -4.08
C CYS A 248 -6.90 -14.31 -5.26
N ALA A 249 -5.96 -13.39 -5.37
CA ALA A 249 -5.94 -12.38 -6.43
C ALA A 249 -5.83 -13.01 -7.83
N ARG A 250 -5.02 -14.03 -8.00
CA ARG A 250 -4.92 -14.77 -9.28
C ARG A 250 -6.23 -15.44 -9.66
N GLN A 251 -6.94 -16.02 -8.70
CA GLN A 251 -8.19 -16.78 -8.95
C GLN A 251 -9.39 -15.85 -9.08
N SER A 252 -9.44 -14.76 -8.31
CA SER A 252 -10.58 -13.83 -8.31
C SER A 252 -10.71 -12.98 -9.57
N GLY A 253 -9.69 -12.98 -10.43
CA GLY A 253 -9.69 -12.24 -11.68
C GLY A 253 -9.19 -10.81 -11.59
N SER A 254 -8.58 -10.38 -10.50
CA SER A 254 -7.89 -9.09 -10.44
C SER A 254 -6.68 -9.01 -11.38
N ASN A 255 -6.22 -10.14 -11.87
CA ASN A 255 -5.19 -10.31 -12.90
C ASN A 255 -5.70 -10.19 -14.35
N GLY A 256 -6.64 -9.30 -14.63
CA GLY A 256 -7.13 -9.06 -15.99
C GLY A 256 -8.28 -9.98 -16.42
N HIS A 257 -8.84 -10.77 -15.53
CA HIS A 257 -10.11 -11.43 -15.79
C HIS A 257 -11.28 -10.43 -15.68
N GLU A 258 -12.34 -10.66 -16.45
CA GLU A 258 -13.50 -9.75 -16.56
C GLU A 258 -14.47 -9.84 -15.37
N ILE A 259 -13.98 -9.98 -14.15
CA ILE A 259 -14.84 -9.91 -12.98
C ILE A 259 -14.92 -8.44 -12.58
N THR A 260 -16.12 -7.92 -12.37
CA THR A 260 -16.37 -6.53 -12.07
C THR A 260 -16.80 -6.31 -10.62
N GLY A 261 -16.52 -5.10 -10.11
CA GLY A 261 -16.90 -4.67 -8.78
C GLY A 261 -16.01 -5.22 -7.66
N TYR A 262 -16.44 -5.07 -6.42
CA TYR A 262 -15.63 -5.41 -5.25
C TYR A 262 -15.26 -6.90 -5.16
N ASN A 263 -16.07 -7.77 -5.75
CA ASN A 263 -15.78 -9.21 -5.74
C ASN A 263 -14.53 -9.59 -6.53
N SER A 264 -14.14 -8.80 -7.52
CA SER A 264 -12.92 -9.05 -8.29
C SER A 264 -11.63 -8.66 -7.57
N ARG A 265 -11.75 -7.99 -6.42
CA ARG A 265 -10.62 -7.43 -5.66
C ARG A 265 -10.46 -8.07 -4.28
N ARG A 266 -11.13 -9.19 -4.04
CA ARG A 266 -10.94 -9.97 -2.82
C ARG A 266 -9.50 -10.43 -2.72
N GLY A 267 -8.91 -10.33 -1.54
CA GLY A 267 -7.50 -10.63 -1.32
C GLY A 267 -6.54 -9.54 -1.80
N VAL A 268 -7.03 -8.47 -2.48
CA VAL A 268 -6.20 -7.36 -2.95
C VAL A 268 -6.08 -6.26 -1.89
N GLY A 269 -7.19 -5.85 -1.32
CA GLY A 269 -7.20 -4.80 -0.30
C GLY A 269 -8.14 -5.16 0.86
N PRO A 270 -7.92 -4.60 2.05
CA PRO A 270 -8.76 -4.94 3.20
C PRO A 270 -10.22 -4.59 2.98
N ILE A 271 -10.51 -3.43 2.44
CA ILE A 271 -11.89 -2.93 2.27
C ILE A 271 -12.67 -3.82 1.32
N GLU A 272 -12.14 -4.14 0.16
CA GLU A 272 -12.76 -5.01 -0.82
C GLU A 272 -12.98 -6.42 -0.24
N THR A 273 -12.04 -6.87 0.56
CA THR A 273 -12.10 -8.16 1.24
C THR A 273 -13.22 -8.18 2.28
N TYR A 274 -13.30 -7.17 3.15
CA TYR A 274 -14.40 -7.04 4.11
C TYR A 274 -15.75 -6.86 3.42
N LYS A 275 -15.80 -6.06 2.37
CA LYS A 275 -17.03 -5.82 1.62
C LYS A 275 -17.51 -7.08 0.88
N GLY A 276 -16.56 -7.85 0.34
CA GLY A 276 -16.85 -9.08 -0.40
C GLY A 276 -17.31 -10.24 0.48
N TRP A 277 -16.76 -10.38 1.68
CA TRP A 277 -17.00 -11.55 2.56
C TRP A 277 -17.63 -11.23 3.92
N GLY A 278 -17.83 -9.94 4.24
CA GLY A 278 -18.29 -9.50 5.56
C GLY A 278 -17.17 -9.42 6.59
N LEU A 279 -17.50 -8.99 7.80
CA LEU A 279 -16.50 -8.66 8.81
C LEU A 279 -15.66 -9.88 9.23
N GLU A 280 -16.29 -10.99 9.60
CA GLU A 280 -15.59 -12.15 10.16
C GLU A 280 -14.71 -12.87 9.13
N LEU A 281 -15.27 -13.22 7.97
CA LEU A 281 -14.52 -13.92 6.94
C LEU A 281 -13.50 -13.00 6.27
N GLY A 282 -13.86 -11.73 6.06
CA GLY A 282 -12.94 -10.72 5.54
C GLY A 282 -11.75 -10.50 6.49
N ASN A 283 -11.99 -10.46 7.81
CA ASN A 283 -10.92 -10.34 8.79
C ASN A 283 -9.98 -11.56 8.78
N ARG A 284 -10.53 -12.76 8.63
CA ARG A 284 -9.70 -13.98 8.51
C ARG A 284 -8.76 -13.92 7.31
N GLU A 285 -9.24 -13.42 6.18
CA GLU A 285 -8.43 -13.25 4.98
C GLU A 285 -7.36 -12.16 5.15
N VAL A 286 -7.73 -11.00 5.69
CA VAL A 286 -6.77 -9.93 5.99
C VAL A 286 -5.69 -10.41 6.97
N MET A 287 -6.07 -11.17 7.99
CA MET A 287 -5.14 -11.76 8.94
C MET A 287 -4.25 -12.83 8.29
N HIS A 288 -4.78 -13.58 7.32
CA HIS A 288 -3.98 -14.51 6.52
C HIS A 288 -2.91 -13.77 5.72
N THR A 289 -3.28 -12.72 4.99
CA THR A 289 -2.34 -11.87 4.24
C THR A 289 -1.22 -11.36 5.14
N GLN A 290 -1.56 -10.87 6.35
CA GLN A 290 -0.55 -10.42 7.31
C GLN A 290 0.38 -11.55 7.77
N SER A 291 -0.15 -12.77 7.91
CA SER A 291 0.65 -13.92 8.37
C SER A 291 1.76 -14.30 7.42
N ILE A 292 1.61 -14.03 6.12
CA ILE A 292 2.66 -14.22 5.11
C ILE A 292 3.93 -13.44 5.52
N HIS A 293 3.74 -12.21 6.02
CA HIS A 293 4.81 -11.31 6.42
C HIS A 293 5.27 -11.51 7.87
N PHE A 294 4.34 -11.79 8.78
CA PHE A 294 4.60 -11.76 10.22
C PHE A 294 4.93 -13.11 10.82
N ASP A 295 4.64 -14.20 10.13
CA ASP A 295 5.04 -15.54 10.54
C ASP A 295 6.26 -15.98 9.70
N LYS A 296 6.06 -16.72 8.62
CA LYS A 296 7.18 -17.25 7.81
C LYS A 296 8.04 -16.16 7.18
N GLY A 297 7.43 -15.11 6.67
CA GLY A 297 8.18 -13.96 6.11
C GLY A 297 9.11 -13.31 7.15
N PHE A 298 8.65 -13.17 8.40
CA PHE A 298 9.47 -12.68 9.50
C PHE A 298 10.66 -13.60 9.81
N GLU A 299 10.44 -14.92 9.83
CA GLU A 299 11.53 -15.88 10.00
C GLU A 299 12.59 -15.76 8.92
N LEU A 300 12.17 -15.61 7.67
CA LEU A 300 13.06 -15.55 6.49
C LEU A 300 13.79 -14.21 6.38
N ASN A 301 13.06 -13.09 6.55
CA ASN A 301 13.59 -11.75 6.31
C ASN A 301 14.08 -11.04 7.58
N LYS A 302 13.84 -11.63 8.77
CA LYS A 302 14.18 -11.06 10.09
C LYS A 302 13.38 -9.80 10.46
N PHE A 303 12.46 -9.38 9.64
CA PHE A 303 11.43 -8.36 9.94
C PHE A 303 10.18 -8.65 9.11
N GLY A 304 9.06 -8.07 9.51
CA GLY A 304 7.81 -8.12 8.75
C GLY A 304 7.24 -6.72 8.57
N TRP A 305 6.69 -6.44 7.40
CA TRP A 305 6.00 -5.20 7.13
C TRP A 305 4.79 -5.41 6.24
N VAL A 306 3.69 -4.74 6.60
CA VAL A 306 2.43 -4.70 5.84
C VAL A 306 1.99 -3.26 5.74
N THR A 307 1.46 -2.88 4.59
CA THR A 307 0.93 -1.53 4.36
C THR A 307 -0.53 -1.58 3.94
N ASN A 308 -1.28 -0.56 4.33
CA ASN A 308 -2.69 -0.40 3.96
C ASN A 308 -3.02 1.06 3.70
N ILE A 309 -3.89 1.29 2.72
CA ILE A 309 -4.50 2.59 2.47
C ILE A 309 -6.00 2.42 2.59
N TRP A 310 -6.62 3.24 3.42
CA TRP A 310 -8.07 3.32 3.59
C TRP A 310 -8.54 4.71 3.19
N GLU A 311 -9.45 4.76 2.25
CA GLU A 311 -10.00 6.01 1.74
C GLU A 311 -11.08 6.54 2.67
N ALA A 312 -11.01 7.80 3.06
CA ALA A 312 -11.93 8.38 4.05
C ALA A 312 -13.40 8.40 3.60
N GLN A 313 -13.66 8.51 2.28
CA GLN A 313 -15.04 8.47 1.75
C GLN A 313 -15.73 7.11 1.92
N LEU A 314 -14.98 6.03 2.21
CA LEU A 314 -15.56 4.70 2.42
C LEU A 314 -16.57 4.67 3.60
N VAL A 315 -16.39 5.56 4.57
CA VAL A 315 -17.34 5.75 5.68
C VAL A 315 -18.72 6.14 5.16
N TYR A 316 -18.77 6.99 4.16
CA TYR A 316 -20.03 7.35 3.51
C TYR A 316 -20.56 6.23 2.60
N GLU A 317 -19.68 5.61 1.83
CA GLU A 317 -20.04 4.64 0.81
C GLU A 317 -20.55 3.32 1.40
N PHE A 318 -19.92 2.83 2.47
CA PHE A 318 -20.23 1.53 3.08
C PHE A 318 -20.85 1.62 4.48
N GLY A 319 -20.94 2.81 5.02
CA GLY A 319 -21.46 3.07 6.36
C GLY A 319 -20.39 3.10 7.44
N MET A 320 -20.51 4.08 8.32
CA MET A 320 -19.55 4.33 9.41
C MET A 320 -19.37 3.12 10.32
N GLU A 321 -20.48 2.50 10.73
CA GLU A 321 -20.45 1.33 11.64
C GLU A 321 -19.66 0.17 11.03
N PHE A 322 -19.88 -0.12 9.73
CA PHE A 322 -19.19 -1.20 9.04
C PHE A 322 -17.67 -0.93 8.96
N ILE A 323 -17.27 0.25 8.49
CA ILE A 323 -15.86 0.62 8.30
C ILE A 323 -15.12 0.67 9.64
N CYS A 324 -15.73 1.30 10.65
CA CYS A 324 -15.09 1.39 11.97
C CYS A 324 -15.02 0.03 12.68
N SER A 325 -16.00 -0.85 12.47
CA SER A 325 -15.97 -2.21 13.00
C SER A 325 -14.90 -3.06 12.34
N ALA A 326 -14.76 -2.97 11.01
CA ALA A 326 -13.68 -3.63 10.28
C ALA A 326 -12.31 -3.18 10.77
N LEU A 327 -12.12 -1.87 10.93
CA LEU A 327 -10.85 -1.29 11.38
C LEU A 327 -10.52 -1.71 12.82
N ARG A 328 -11.49 -1.65 13.74
CA ARG A 328 -11.31 -2.12 15.14
C ARG A 328 -10.97 -3.60 15.22
N MET A 329 -11.70 -4.44 14.46
CA MET A 329 -11.50 -5.88 14.44
C MET A 329 -10.10 -6.20 13.94
N TRP A 330 -9.70 -5.63 12.80
CA TRP A 330 -8.38 -5.80 12.23
C TRP A 330 -7.27 -5.44 13.21
N VAL A 331 -7.29 -4.23 13.78
CA VAL A 331 -6.27 -3.76 14.73
C VAL A 331 -6.22 -4.64 15.97
N THR A 332 -7.38 -4.96 16.54
CA THR A 332 -7.47 -5.77 17.76
C THR A 332 -6.93 -7.18 17.56
N ASP A 333 -7.33 -7.85 16.47
CA ASP A 333 -6.91 -9.22 16.20
C ASP A 333 -5.44 -9.28 15.79
N THR A 334 -4.95 -8.25 15.09
CA THR A 334 -3.52 -8.11 14.78
C THR A 334 -2.68 -8.06 16.05
N LEU A 335 -3.02 -7.16 16.98
CA LEU A 335 -2.29 -7.01 18.25
C LEU A 335 -2.44 -8.22 19.18
N LYS A 336 -3.57 -8.92 19.11
CA LYS A 336 -3.78 -10.16 19.83
C LYS A 336 -2.88 -11.29 19.32
N ARG A 337 -2.74 -11.41 18.00
CA ARG A 337 -1.95 -12.47 17.37
C ARG A 337 -0.45 -12.16 17.40
N TRP A 338 -0.07 -10.92 17.17
CA TRP A 338 1.33 -10.44 17.16
C TRP A 338 1.46 -9.22 18.09
N PRO A 339 1.62 -9.43 19.40
CA PRO A 339 1.64 -8.34 20.39
C PRO A 339 2.83 -7.37 20.24
N ASP A 340 3.85 -7.75 19.49
CA ASP A 340 5.04 -6.96 19.18
C ASP A 340 4.90 -6.11 17.90
N VAL A 341 3.77 -6.22 17.18
CA VAL A 341 3.49 -5.38 16.02
C VAL A 341 3.42 -3.91 16.41
N ARG A 342 4.05 -3.08 15.60
CA ARG A 342 4.03 -1.62 15.76
C ARG A 342 3.32 -0.97 14.58
N PHE A 343 2.28 -0.23 14.88
CA PHE A 343 1.66 0.68 13.91
C PHE A 343 2.44 1.99 13.90
N VAL A 344 3.09 2.25 12.79
CA VAL A 344 4.01 3.38 12.59
C VAL A 344 3.63 4.18 11.34
N THR A 345 4.14 5.39 11.23
CA THR A 345 3.95 6.18 10.01
C THR A 345 4.81 5.64 8.87
N PHE A 346 4.48 6.02 7.63
CA PHE A 346 5.30 5.65 6.47
C PHE A 346 6.71 6.24 6.59
N GLY A 347 6.82 7.49 7.01
CA GLY A 347 8.11 8.14 7.22
C GLY A 347 8.97 7.44 8.26
N GLU A 348 8.37 7.02 9.38
CA GLU A 348 9.10 6.27 10.42
C GLU A 348 9.59 4.91 9.94
N PHE A 349 8.71 4.14 9.29
CA PHE A 349 9.11 2.84 8.76
C PHE A 349 10.19 2.97 7.69
N GLY A 350 10.00 3.85 6.70
CA GLY A 350 10.96 4.05 5.63
C GLY A 350 12.33 4.53 6.14
N ASN A 351 12.35 5.44 7.10
CA ASN A 351 13.59 5.89 7.73
C ASN A 351 14.25 4.79 8.58
N THR A 352 13.48 3.94 9.24
CA THR A 352 13.98 2.77 9.96
C THR A 352 14.62 1.77 8.99
N TRP A 353 13.99 1.52 7.85
CA TRP A 353 14.52 0.66 6.81
C TRP A 353 15.82 1.25 6.21
N ARG A 354 15.83 2.54 5.87
CA ARG A 354 17.01 3.27 5.36
C ARG A 354 18.17 3.33 6.38
N ALA A 355 17.85 3.34 7.66
CA ALA A 355 18.88 3.28 8.70
C ALA A 355 19.62 1.94 8.68
N HIS A 356 18.93 0.86 8.32
CA HIS A 356 19.49 -0.49 8.25
C HIS A 356 20.13 -0.77 6.88
N TYR A 357 19.38 -0.61 5.79
CA TYR A 357 19.87 -0.85 4.42
C TYR A 357 20.33 0.46 3.76
N LYS A 358 21.55 0.49 3.23
CA LYS A 358 22.13 1.67 2.57
C LYS A 358 22.11 1.58 1.05
N ASN A 359 21.87 0.40 0.51
CA ASN A 359 21.79 0.10 -0.92
C ASN A 359 21.01 -1.18 -1.15
N ASN A 360 20.82 -1.55 -2.42
CA ASN A 360 20.07 -2.75 -2.79
C ASN A 360 20.90 -4.05 -2.74
N ASP A 361 22.19 -4.00 -2.46
CA ASP A 361 23.03 -5.18 -2.32
C ASP A 361 22.81 -5.94 -1.01
N GLU A 362 22.19 -5.25 -0.02
CA GLU A 362 22.13 -5.70 1.36
C GLU A 362 20.87 -6.49 1.69
N TRP A 363 19.85 -6.45 0.84
CA TRP A 363 18.60 -7.16 1.07
C TRP A 363 18.37 -8.30 0.07
N ASN A 364 17.66 -9.33 0.54
CA ASN A 364 17.29 -10.52 -0.22
C ASN A 364 16.01 -11.09 0.41
N TYR A 365 14.85 -10.73 -0.16
CA TYR A 365 13.56 -11.07 0.43
C TYR A 365 13.08 -12.45 -0.03
N ARG A 366 12.45 -13.16 0.91
CA ARG A 366 11.81 -14.45 0.67
C ARG A 366 10.45 -14.48 1.33
N PHE A 367 9.46 -14.98 0.62
CA PHE A 367 8.14 -15.21 1.17
C PHE A 367 7.63 -16.58 0.74
N GLU A 368 6.81 -17.19 1.59
CA GLU A 368 6.10 -18.42 1.31
C GLU A 368 4.63 -18.17 1.63
N GLU A 369 3.78 -18.35 0.65
CA GLU A 369 2.35 -18.16 0.75
C GLU A 369 1.65 -19.46 0.40
N ARG A 370 0.74 -19.90 1.25
CA ARG A 370 -0.16 -21.00 0.97
C ARG A 370 -1.59 -20.52 1.16
N GLY A 371 -2.48 -20.84 0.23
CA GLY A 371 -3.87 -20.41 0.32
C GLY A 371 -4.53 -20.84 1.64
N CYS A 372 -5.38 -19.98 2.17
CA CYS A 372 -6.04 -20.20 3.47
C CYS A 372 -7.30 -21.08 3.40
N GLY A 373 -7.76 -21.43 2.20
CA GLY A 373 -8.97 -22.19 1.96
C GLY A 373 -10.25 -21.35 2.00
N LEU A 374 -10.13 -20.01 2.08
CA LEU A 374 -11.26 -19.10 2.05
C LEU A 374 -11.48 -18.56 0.63
N GLY A 375 -12.67 -18.78 0.09
CA GLY A 375 -13.01 -18.30 -1.26
C GLY A 375 -12.01 -18.79 -2.31
N ASP A 376 -11.40 -17.88 -3.01
CA ASP A 376 -10.45 -18.16 -4.09
C ASP A 376 -9.00 -18.36 -3.61
N SER A 377 -8.74 -18.27 -2.31
CA SER A 377 -7.45 -18.60 -1.68
C SER A 377 -7.29 -20.10 -1.52
N TYR A 378 -7.05 -20.80 -2.61
CA TYR A 378 -7.05 -22.28 -2.64
C TYR A 378 -5.89 -22.87 -1.84
N ASN A 379 -6.20 -23.64 -0.79
CA ASN A 379 -5.24 -24.21 0.16
C ASN A 379 -4.35 -25.33 -0.39
N ASN A 380 -4.62 -25.80 -1.60
CA ASN A 380 -3.75 -26.70 -2.35
C ASN A 380 -2.64 -25.97 -3.12
N LEU A 381 -2.71 -24.65 -3.23
CA LEU A 381 -1.70 -23.85 -3.91
C LEU A 381 -0.72 -23.24 -2.91
N GLU A 382 0.54 -23.21 -3.32
CA GLU A 382 1.64 -22.57 -2.59
C GLU A 382 2.49 -21.78 -3.59
N ILE A 383 2.84 -20.56 -3.22
CA ILE A 383 3.76 -19.69 -3.98
C ILE A 383 4.96 -19.36 -3.10
N LYS A 384 6.17 -19.52 -3.64
CA LYS A 384 7.40 -19.05 -3.03
C LYS A 384 7.97 -17.89 -3.84
N TRP A 385 8.29 -16.81 -3.13
CA TRP A 385 8.88 -15.61 -3.70
C TRP A 385 10.34 -15.46 -3.30
N PHE A 386 11.17 -15.11 -4.29
CA PHE A 386 12.59 -14.80 -4.15
C PHE A 386 12.84 -13.47 -4.83
N GLN A 387 13.27 -12.47 -4.06
CA GLN A 387 13.37 -11.09 -4.54
C GLN A 387 14.67 -10.47 -4.08
N ASN A 388 15.41 -9.90 -5.01
CA ASN A 388 16.66 -9.20 -4.75
C ASN A 388 16.86 -8.10 -5.80
N LYS A 389 17.99 -7.40 -5.77
CA LYS A 389 18.25 -6.31 -6.71
C LYS A 389 18.33 -6.76 -8.18
N ALA A 390 18.57 -8.04 -8.45
CA ALA A 390 18.76 -8.53 -9.81
C ALA A 390 17.49 -9.11 -10.43
N PHE A 391 16.59 -9.65 -9.62
CA PHE A 391 15.33 -10.23 -10.12
C PHE A 391 14.27 -10.44 -9.02
N ARG A 392 13.05 -10.67 -9.48
CA ARG A 392 11.94 -11.25 -8.72
C ARG A 392 11.57 -12.59 -9.39
N LEU A 393 11.52 -13.65 -8.59
CA LEU A 393 11.13 -15.00 -9.03
C LEU A 393 9.98 -15.49 -8.17
N ALA A 394 8.95 -16.07 -8.80
CA ALA A 394 7.86 -16.76 -8.12
C ALA A 394 7.74 -18.20 -8.61
N LEU A 395 7.66 -19.13 -7.65
CA LEU A 395 7.48 -20.56 -7.89
C LEU A 395 6.11 -20.99 -7.33
N LEU A 396 5.24 -21.52 -8.18
CA LEU A 396 3.93 -22.05 -7.81
C LEU A 396 3.96 -23.58 -7.75
N ARG A 397 3.35 -24.15 -6.71
CA ARG A 397 3.10 -25.58 -6.56
C ARG A 397 1.62 -25.83 -6.32
N ASP A 398 1.07 -26.82 -6.99
CA ASP A 398 -0.25 -27.38 -6.71
C ASP A 398 -0.10 -28.74 -6.02
N TRP A 399 -0.35 -28.77 -4.71
CA TRP A 399 -0.21 -29.96 -3.89
C TRP A 399 -1.26 -31.04 -4.21
N HIS A 400 -2.45 -30.63 -4.66
CA HIS A 400 -3.51 -31.56 -5.03
C HIS A 400 -3.21 -32.29 -6.34
N LYS A 401 -2.63 -31.56 -7.30
CA LYS A 401 -2.21 -32.13 -8.58
C LYS A 401 -0.80 -32.73 -8.54
N HIS A 402 -0.12 -32.66 -7.39
CA HIS A 402 1.26 -33.14 -7.23
C HIS A 402 2.22 -32.53 -8.27
N THR A 403 2.01 -31.27 -8.64
CA THR A 403 2.92 -30.61 -9.58
C THR A 403 4.30 -30.36 -8.95
N PRO A 404 5.38 -30.35 -9.73
CA PRO A 404 6.61 -29.73 -9.29
C PRO A 404 6.41 -28.23 -9.06
N GLU A 405 7.43 -27.56 -8.50
CA GLU A 405 7.45 -26.10 -8.45
C GLU A 405 7.63 -25.54 -9.87
N MET A 406 6.72 -24.67 -10.29
CA MET A 406 6.68 -24.08 -11.61
C MET A 406 6.95 -22.60 -11.52
N VAL A 407 7.82 -22.06 -12.37
CA VAL A 407 8.06 -20.63 -12.49
C VAL A 407 6.80 -19.98 -13.06
N ILE A 408 6.26 -19.01 -12.34
CA ILE A 408 5.11 -18.18 -12.75
C ILE A 408 5.48 -16.71 -12.91
N ASP A 409 6.61 -16.28 -12.38
CA ASP A 409 7.16 -14.94 -12.58
C ASP A 409 8.69 -15.02 -12.55
N LEU A 410 9.33 -14.39 -13.53
CA LEU A 410 10.73 -14.05 -13.49
C LEU A 410 10.89 -12.66 -14.12
N THR A 411 11.01 -11.67 -13.26
CA THR A 411 11.23 -10.28 -13.66
C THR A 411 12.69 -9.92 -13.40
N ARG A 412 13.42 -9.57 -14.44
CA ARG A 412 14.86 -9.28 -14.40
C ARG A 412 15.10 -7.79 -14.23
N TYR A 413 15.85 -7.42 -13.19
CA TYR A 413 16.23 -6.05 -12.88
C TYR A 413 17.64 -5.69 -13.34
N ASP A 414 18.45 -6.68 -13.72
CA ASP A 414 19.78 -6.50 -14.31
C ASP A 414 19.73 -6.04 -15.76
N LEU A 415 18.56 -6.08 -16.40
CA LEU A 415 18.35 -5.58 -17.76
C LEU A 415 17.98 -4.10 -17.76
N ALA A 416 18.33 -3.40 -18.85
CA ALA A 416 17.94 -2.00 -19.02
C ALA A 416 16.40 -1.84 -19.12
N ALA A 417 15.89 -0.80 -18.48
CA ALA A 417 14.49 -0.44 -18.53
C ALA A 417 14.35 1.07 -18.49
N HIS A 418 13.37 1.61 -19.23
CA HIS A 418 13.11 3.03 -19.27
C HIS A 418 11.62 3.29 -19.11
N GLU A 419 11.30 4.33 -18.38
CA GLU A 419 9.94 4.83 -18.27
C GLU A 419 9.46 5.38 -19.64
N PRO A 420 8.15 5.35 -19.92
CA PRO A 420 7.62 5.90 -21.18
C PRO A 420 7.85 7.41 -21.25
N GLU A 421 8.45 7.88 -22.33
CA GLU A 421 8.54 9.31 -22.62
C GLU A 421 7.18 9.88 -23.01
N GLY A 422 6.90 11.11 -22.58
CA GLY A 422 5.70 11.86 -22.96
C GLY A 422 4.42 11.10 -22.61
N ALA A 423 4.36 10.56 -21.39
CA ALA A 423 3.15 9.93 -20.88
C ALA A 423 1.96 10.89 -20.99
N THR A 424 0.87 10.41 -21.56
CA THR A 424 -0.37 11.16 -21.70
C THR A 424 -1.55 10.31 -21.29
N PRO A 425 -2.68 10.91 -20.88
CA PRO A 425 -3.89 10.16 -20.54
C PRO A 425 -4.39 9.19 -21.63
N LYS A 426 -3.91 9.34 -22.86
CA LYS A 426 -4.27 8.49 -23.99
C LYS A 426 -3.39 7.26 -24.14
N LYS A 427 -2.24 7.20 -23.48
CA LYS A 427 -1.34 6.05 -23.53
C LYS A 427 -1.76 5.02 -22.49
N PRO A 428 -1.74 3.71 -22.84
CA PRO A 428 -2.04 2.66 -21.87
C PRO A 428 -1.05 2.65 -20.70
N ILE A 429 -1.53 2.51 -19.48
CA ILE A 429 -0.70 2.39 -18.27
C ILE A 429 0.26 1.20 -18.34
N LYS A 430 -0.13 0.14 -19.05
CA LYS A 430 0.72 -1.03 -19.28
C LYS A 430 2.09 -0.71 -19.89
N ASP A 431 2.23 0.46 -20.52
CA ASP A 431 3.52 0.91 -21.04
C ASP A 431 4.52 1.21 -19.90
N TRP A 432 4.05 1.37 -18.68
CA TRP A 432 4.83 1.55 -17.46
C TRP A 432 5.22 0.24 -16.77
N SER A 433 4.66 -0.89 -17.22
CA SER A 433 5.00 -2.19 -16.64
C SER A 433 6.43 -2.59 -16.96
N LEU A 434 7.20 -2.86 -15.93
CA LEU A 434 8.55 -3.38 -16.05
C LEU A 434 8.54 -4.79 -16.66
N ILE A 435 7.57 -5.62 -16.30
CA ILE A 435 7.40 -6.99 -16.82
C ILE A 435 7.29 -6.98 -18.33
N ASN A 436 6.45 -6.12 -18.90
CA ASN A 436 6.26 -6.03 -20.34
C ASN A 436 7.50 -5.52 -21.10
N ARG A 437 8.44 -4.89 -20.40
CA ARG A 437 9.66 -4.33 -21.01
C ARG A 437 10.85 -5.26 -20.90
N ILE A 438 10.97 -5.99 -19.80
CA ILE A 438 12.13 -6.83 -19.51
C ILE A 438 11.90 -8.28 -19.97
N ASN A 439 10.70 -8.80 -19.83
CA ASN A 439 10.37 -10.18 -20.23
C ASN A 439 9.81 -10.28 -21.66
N GLN A 440 10.22 -9.40 -22.55
CA GLN A 440 9.66 -9.28 -23.91
C GLN A 440 9.93 -10.48 -24.84
N LYS A 441 10.78 -11.42 -24.48
CA LYS A 441 11.24 -12.48 -25.40
C LYS A 441 10.34 -13.71 -25.43
N GLY A 442 9.21 -13.72 -24.73
CA GLY A 442 8.34 -14.86 -24.70
C GLY A 442 7.05 -14.64 -23.96
N LEU A 443 6.29 -15.70 -23.84
CA LEU A 443 5.13 -15.73 -22.94
C LEU A 443 5.61 -15.49 -21.52
N ARG A 444 4.88 -14.66 -20.79
CA ARG A 444 5.12 -14.49 -19.35
C ARG A 444 4.98 -15.87 -18.70
N PRO A 445 5.90 -16.27 -17.78
CA PRO A 445 5.78 -17.56 -17.09
C PRO A 445 4.44 -17.75 -16.38
N GLU A 446 3.78 -16.67 -15.92
CA GLU A 446 2.46 -16.76 -15.27
C GLU A 446 1.35 -17.23 -16.23
N ASP A 447 1.44 -16.90 -17.53
CA ASP A 447 0.49 -17.32 -18.55
C ASP A 447 0.74 -18.79 -18.94
N LYS A 448 2.01 -19.18 -18.93
CA LYS A 448 2.45 -20.53 -19.24
C LYS A 448 3.56 -20.95 -18.28
N PRO A 449 3.23 -21.45 -17.08
CA PRO A 449 4.22 -21.89 -16.12
C PRO A 449 5.20 -22.89 -16.71
N VAL A 450 6.50 -22.70 -16.41
CA VAL A 450 7.60 -23.55 -16.87
C VAL A 450 8.35 -24.14 -15.69
N LEU A 451 9.05 -25.25 -15.87
CA LEU A 451 9.97 -25.76 -14.86
C LEU A 451 11.18 -24.83 -14.73
N LEU A 452 11.74 -24.74 -13.54
CA LEU A 452 12.93 -23.90 -13.32
C LEU A 452 14.05 -24.23 -14.32
N ARG A 453 14.30 -25.52 -14.57
CA ARG A 453 15.30 -26.00 -15.52
C ARG A 453 14.99 -25.71 -17.01
N GLU A 454 13.80 -25.21 -17.32
CA GLU A 454 13.39 -24.80 -18.67
C GLU A 454 13.64 -23.31 -18.94
N LEU A 455 14.09 -22.56 -17.93
CA LEU A 455 14.57 -21.21 -18.12
C LEU A 455 15.84 -21.20 -18.98
N GLN A 456 16.16 -20.04 -19.56
CA GLN A 456 17.39 -19.87 -20.35
C GLN A 456 18.64 -20.00 -19.47
N ASP A 457 19.77 -20.39 -20.03
CA ASP A 457 21.00 -20.63 -19.28
C ASP A 457 21.47 -19.41 -18.48
N ASP A 458 21.33 -18.20 -19.03
CA ASP A 458 21.70 -16.96 -18.35
C ASP A 458 20.76 -16.64 -17.18
N GLU A 459 19.47 -16.96 -17.32
CA GLU A 459 18.45 -16.83 -16.25
C GLU A 459 18.73 -17.83 -15.12
N LEU A 460 19.03 -19.09 -15.45
CA LEU A 460 19.42 -20.11 -14.48
C LEU A 460 20.69 -19.72 -13.72
N GLN A 461 21.73 -19.24 -14.43
CA GLN A 461 22.95 -18.78 -13.81
C GLN A 461 22.70 -17.60 -12.86
N LEU A 462 21.82 -16.67 -13.25
CA LEU A 462 21.43 -15.55 -12.42
C LEU A 462 20.72 -16.02 -11.15
N VAL A 463 19.71 -16.89 -11.28
CA VAL A 463 18.95 -17.44 -10.15
C VAL A 463 19.86 -18.20 -9.20
N PHE A 464 20.70 -19.11 -9.69
CA PHE A 464 21.58 -19.93 -8.85
C PHE A 464 22.72 -19.14 -8.19
N ARG A 465 23.10 -18.00 -8.74
CA ARG A 465 24.04 -17.07 -8.10
C ARG A 465 23.51 -16.52 -6.77
N TYR A 466 22.23 -16.19 -6.72
CA TYR A 466 21.59 -15.64 -5.53
C TYR A 466 20.97 -16.72 -4.63
N TYR A 467 20.51 -17.82 -5.20
CA TYR A 467 19.82 -18.92 -4.51
C TYR A 467 20.38 -20.28 -4.96
N PRO A 468 21.60 -20.64 -4.52
CA PRO A 468 22.25 -21.90 -4.93
C PRO A 468 21.44 -23.15 -4.59
N GLU A 469 20.60 -23.08 -3.55
CA GLU A 469 19.73 -24.17 -3.13
C GLU A 469 18.69 -24.57 -4.19
N LEU A 470 18.28 -23.64 -5.06
CA LEU A 470 17.33 -23.91 -6.14
C LEU A 470 17.90 -24.80 -7.25
N ASN A 471 19.22 -24.98 -7.32
CA ASN A 471 19.84 -25.90 -8.29
C ASN A 471 19.48 -27.38 -8.03
N LYS A 472 18.82 -27.68 -6.91
CA LYS A 472 18.38 -29.03 -6.55
C LYS A 472 16.94 -29.33 -6.98
N LEU A 473 16.22 -28.35 -7.50
CA LEU A 473 14.87 -28.48 -8.04
C LEU A 473 14.95 -28.88 -9.53
#